data_4e3be77b10c86e918be81b0634dc832f
#
_entry.id   4e3be77b10c86e918be81b0634dc832f
#
_cell.length_a   1.000
_cell.length_b   1.000
_cell.length_c   1.000
_cell.angle_alpha   90.00
_cell.angle_beta   90.00
_cell.angle_gamma   90.00
#
_symmetry.space_group_name_H-M   'P 1'
#
loop_
_entity.id
_entity.type
_entity.pdbx_description
1 polymer ?
#
loop_
_entity_poly.entity_id
_entity_poly.type
_entity_poly.pdbx_seq_one_letter_code
_entity_poly.pdbx_strand_id
1 'polypeptide(L)'
;HTPGHTEGSVCLLARETGLLFSGDTLFAGGWGRVDLPGGSAEAMVESLERLARFEDGIAALPGHGRSTTIGASRPWLDAVVAARSLEI
;
A
#
# COMPACT_ATOMS: atom_id res chain seq x y z
N HIS A 1 6.66 8.98 2.07
CA HIS A 1 5.42 9.35 2.78
C HIS A 1 4.21 8.74 2.08
N THR A 2 3.47 7.90 2.81
CA THR A 2 2.31 7.18 2.27
C THR A 2 1.11 7.35 3.22
N PRO A 3 0.54 8.55 3.30
CA PRO A 3 -0.57 8.81 4.21
C PRO A 3 -1.85 8.09 3.77
N GLY A 4 -2.75 7.90 4.69
CA GLY A 4 -4.04 7.28 4.45
C GLY A 4 -4.53 6.52 5.67
N HIS A 5 -3.73 5.58 6.17
CA HIS A 5 -4.00 4.94 7.46
C HIS A 5 -3.81 5.97 8.58
N THR A 6 -2.70 6.70 8.53
CA THR A 6 -2.45 7.88 9.36
C THR A 6 -1.81 8.96 8.51
N GLU A 7 -1.81 10.20 9.02
CA GLU A 7 -1.16 11.31 8.32
C GLU A 7 0.35 11.12 8.21
N GLY A 8 0.96 10.47 9.18
CA GLY A 8 2.40 10.26 9.23
C GLY A 8 2.88 8.92 8.69
N SER A 9 2.01 8.12 8.10
CA SER A 9 2.40 6.80 7.59
C SER A 9 3.47 6.93 6.51
N VAL A 10 4.46 6.00 6.55
CA VAL A 10 5.54 5.94 5.58
C VAL A 10 5.76 4.51 5.12
N CYS A 11 6.28 4.36 3.91
CA CYS A 11 6.84 3.11 3.43
C CYS A 11 8.33 3.36 3.15
N LEU A 12 9.14 2.34 3.39
CA LEU A 12 10.59 2.41 3.17
C LEU A 12 10.99 1.36 2.15
N LEU A 13 11.61 1.79 1.07
CA LEU A 13 12.07 0.89 0.02
C LEU A 13 13.58 0.68 0.12
N ALA A 14 14.00 -0.58 0.31
CA ALA A 14 15.39 -0.99 0.24
C ALA A 14 15.65 -1.52 -1.18
N ARG A 15 16.10 -0.65 -2.08
CA ARG A 15 16.21 -0.98 -3.51
C ARG A 15 17.14 -2.13 -3.80
N GLU A 16 18.25 -2.22 -3.09
CA GLU A 16 19.25 -3.27 -3.34
C GLU A 16 18.71 -4.67 -3.08
N THR A 17 17.80 -4.80 -2.13
CA THR A 17 17.23 -6.08 -1.76
C THR A 17 15.84 -6.31 -2.33
N GLY A 18 15.22 -5.27 -2.91
CA GLY A 18 13.86 -5.37 -3.42
C GLY A 18 12.82 -5.52 -2.33
N LEU A 19 13.05 -4.94 -1.15
CA LEU A 19 12.15 -5.01 0.00
C LEU A 19 11.47 -3.66 0.23
N LEU A 20 10.15 -3.70 0.41
CA LEU A 20 9.35 -2.56 0.77
C LEU A 20 8.75 -2.79 2.15
N PHE A 21 9.13 -1.97 3.12
CA PHE A 21 8.54 -1.99 4.46
C PHE A 21 7.29 -1.12 4.40
N SER A 22 6.13 -1.75 4.31
CA SER A 22 4.89 -1.07 3.95
C SER A 22 4.02 -0.66 5.15
N GLY A 23 4.46 -0.95 6.38
CA GLY A 23 3.73 -0.53 7.58
C GLY A 23 2.27 -0.96 7.52
N ASP A 24 1.37 0.00 7.75
CA ASP A 24 -0.06 -0.23 7.69
C ASP A 24 -0.69 0.34 6.41
N THR A 25 0.09 0.46 5.35
CA THR A 25 -0.40 0.95 4.07
C THR A 25 -0.83 -0.20 3.15
N LEU A 26 0.06 -1.16 2.90
CA LEU A 26 -0.22 -2.28 2.00
C LEU A 26 0.00 -3.60 2.74
N PHE A 27 -1.01 -4.46 2.70
CA PHE A 27 -1.00 -5.80 3.27
C PHE A 27 -1.21 -6.85 2.19
N ALA A 28 -1.06 -8.11 2.60
CA ALA A 28 -1.29 -9.24 1.71
C ALA A 28 -2.80 -9.48 1.48
N GLY A 29 -3.45 -8.65 0.79
CA GLY A 29 -4.88 -8.78 0.49
C GLY A 29 -5.63 -7.47 0.55
N GLY A 30 -4.93 -6.39 0.87
CA GLY A 30 -5.59 -5.09 0.90
C GLY A 30 -4.72 -4.00 1.51
N TRP A 31 -5.38 -3.01 2.02
CA TRP A 31 -4.76 -1.80 2.58
C TRP A 31 -5.18 -1.60 4.03
N GLY A 32 -4.49 -0.71 4.73
CA GLY A 32 -4.83 -0.36 6.10
C GLY A 32 -6.13 0.45 6.19
N ARG A 33 -6.82 0.33 7.32
CA ARG A 33 -8.06 1.08 7.55
C ARG A 33 -7.81 2.58 7.51
N VAL A 34 -8.81 3.32 7.08
CA VAL A 34 -8.72 4.77 6.90
C VAL A 34 -9.81 5.53 7.67
N ASP A 35 -10.56 4.84 8.51
CA ASP A 35 -11.77 5.36 9.17
C ASP A 35 -11.53 5.90 10.59
N LEU A 36 -10.28 5.92 11.04
CA LEU A 36 -9.92 6.49 12.35
C LEU A 36 -9.45 7.94 12.18
N PRO A 37 -9.42 8.74 13.27
CA PRO A 37 -8.90 10.10 13.21
C PRO A 37 -7.50 10.14 12.58
N GLY A 38 -7.30 11.05 11.62
CA GLY A 38 -6.06 11.12 10.84
C GLY A 38 -6.04 10.22 9.61
N GLY A 39 -7.03 9.32 9.46
CA GLY A 39 -7.18 8.48 8.28
C GLY A 39 -7.83 9.24 7.12
N SER A 40 -7.52 8.81 5.90
CA SER A 40 -8.07 9.42 4.68
C SER A 40 -8.08 8.40 3.55
N ALA A 41 -9.28 8.09 3.05
CA ALA A 41 -9.43 7.20 1.90
C ALA A 41 -8.78 7.81 0.65
N GLU A 42 -8.94 9.10 0.44
CA GLU A 42 -8.34 9.79 -0.70
C GLU A 42 -6.82 9.72 -0.66
N ALA A 43 -6.21 10.00 0.50
CA ALA A 43 -4.77 9.91 0.65
C ALA A 43 -4.27 8.48 0.46
N MET A 44 -5.03 7.48 0.93
CA MET A 44 -4.67 6.07 0.75
C MET A 44 -4.65 5.70 -0.73
N VAL A 45 -5.64 6.14 -1.51
CA VAL A 45 -5.66 5.89 -2.96
C VAL A 45 -4.40 6.47 -3.61
N GLU A 46 -4.04 7.70 -3.30
CA GLU A 46 -2.84 8.32 -3.86
C GLU A 46 -1.57 7.57 -3.45
N SER A 47 -1.50 7.11 -2.22
CA SER A 47 -0.37 6.32 -1.73
C SER A 47 -0.27 4.97 -2.46
N LEU A 48 -1.39 4.28 -2.62
CA LEU A 48 -1.44 3.00 -3.34
C LEU A 48 -1.09 3.18 -4.82
N GLU A 49 -1.49 4.28 -5.44
CA GLU A 49 -1.10 4.58 -6.83
C GLU A 49 0.42 4.66 -6.97
N ARG A 50 1.10 5.26 -6.01
CA ARG A 50 2.56 5.33 -6.03
C ARG A 50 3.20 3.96 -5.85
N LEU A 51 2.68 3.14 -4.95
CA LEU A 51 3.18 1.78 -4.76
C LEU A 51 2.97 0.91 -5.98
N ALA A 52 1.88 1.13 -6.71
CA ALA A 52 1.57 0.38 -7.94
C ALA A 52 2.59 0.62 -9.06
N ARG A 53 3.43 1.64 -8.95
CA ARG A 53 4.48 1.92 -9.94
C ARG A 53 5.73 1.08 -9.74
N PHE A 54 5.84 0.38 -8.61
CA PHE A 54 6.98 -0.51 -8.37
C PHE A 54 6.81 -1.80 -9.17
N GLU A 55 7.95 -2.47 -9.41
CA GLU A 55 7.98 -3.73 -10.14
C GLU A 55 7.29 -4.84 -9.34
N ASP A 56 6.75 -5.82 -10.04
CA ASP A 56 6.01 -6.93 -9.44
C ASP A 56 6.83 -7.73 -8.44
N GLY A 57 8.16 -7.83 -8.66
CA GLY A 57 9.04 -8.58 -7.80
C GLY A 57 9.38 -7.95 -6.46
N ILE A 58 8.99 -6.68 -6.23
CA ILE A 58 9.22 -6.03 -4.94
C ILE A 58 8.40 -6.74 -3.87
N ALA A 59 9.08 -7.23 -2.83
CA ALA A 59 8.43 -7.86 -1.69
C ALA A 59 7.97 -6.80 -0.70
N ALA A 60 6.73 -6.91 -0.23
CA ALA A 60 6.17 -5.99 0.75
C ALA A 60 6.10 -6.68 2.12
N LEU A 61 6.70 -6.03 3.11
CA LEU A 61 6.73 -6.49 4.50
C LEU A 61 5.86 -5.53 5.32
N PRO A 62 4.61 -5.90 5.60
CA PRO A 62 3.70 -5.03 6.35
C PRO A 62 3.99 -5.04 7.85
N GLY A 63 3.37 -4.11 8.56
CA GLY A 63 3.46 -4.05 10.01
C GLY A 63 2.76 -5.21 10.71
N HIS A 64 1.80 -5.83 10.03
CA HIS A 64 1.01 -6.97 10.53
C HIS A 64 0.79 -7.98 9.41
N GLY A 65 0.62 -9.22 9.79
CA GLY A 65 0.31 -10.27 8.83
C GLY A 65 1.51 -10.71 8.00
N ARG A 66 1.23 -11.49 6.98
CA ARG A 66 2.28 -12.10 6.17
C ARG A 66 2.81 -11.14 5.12
N SER A 67 4.03 -11.41 4.65
CA SER A 67 4.59 -10.67 3.53
C SER A 67 3.85 -11.00 2.22
N THR A 68 4.00 -10.13 1.24
CA THR A 68 3.43 -10.29 -0.09
C THR A 68 4.37 -9.69 -1.12
N THR A 69 3.92 -9.50 -2.35
CA THR A 69 4.66 -8.77 -3.37
C THR A 69 3.73 -7.76 -4.04
N ILE A 70 4.32 -6.82 -4.74
CA ILE A 70 3.52 -5.88 -5.56
C ILE A 70 2.74 -6.69 -6.61
N GLY A 71 3.38 -7.66 -7.26
CA GLY A 71 2.72 -8.51 -8.25
C GLY A 71 1.52 -9.28 -7.71
N ALA A 72 1.67 -9.88 -6.53
CA ALA A 72 0.57 -10.60 -5.89
C ALA A 72 -0.58 -9.67 -5.49
N SER A 73 -0.30 -8.38 -5.32
CA SER A 73 -1.31 -7.38 -4.94
C SER A 73 -2.09 -6.82 -6.14
N ARG A 74 -1.63 -7.08 -7.38
CA ARG A 74 -2.23 -6.48 -8.57
C ARG A 74 -3.74 -6.65 -8.69
N PRO A 75 -4.33 -7.83 -8.37
CA PRO A 75 -5.78 -7.98 -8.52
C PRO A 75 -6.59 -6.89 -7.82
N TRP A 76 -6.23 -6.54 -6.58
CA TRP A 76 -6.95 -5.48 -5.88
C TRP A 76 -6.28 -4.10 -6.06
N LEU A 77 -4.94 -4.06 -6.13
CA LEU A 77 -4.20 -2.81 -6.23
C LEU A 77 -4.52 -2.08 -7.54
N ASP A 78 -4.48 -2.79 -8.66
CA ASP A 78 -4.80 -2.20 -9.96
C ASP A 78 -6.28 -1.79 -10.05
N ALA A 79 -7.17 -2.52 -9.37
CA ALA A 79 -8.59 -2.15 -9.30
C ALA A 79 -8.79 -0.83 -8.56
N VAL A 80 -8.09 -0.62 -7.43
CA VAL A 80 -8.12 0.64 -6.69
C VAL A 80 -7.61 1.79 -7.57
N VAL A 81 -6.49 1.57 -8.24
CA VAL A 81 -5.86 2.60 -9.09
C VAL A 81 -6.79 2.96 -10.25
N ALA A 82 -7.37 1.96 -10.92
CA ALA A 82 -8.26 2.21 -12.04
C ALA A 82 -9.53 2.94 -11.62
N ALA A 83 -10.12 2.57 -10.49
CA ALA A 83 -11.32 3.20 -9.96
C ALA A 83 -11.03 4.54 -9.26
N ARG A 84 -9.77 4.78 -8.87
CA ARG A 84 -9.36 5.90 -8.01
C ARG A 84 -10.21 5.97 -6.74
N SER A 85 -10.51 4.79 -6.18
CA SER A 85 -11.39 4.62 -5.03
C SER A 85 -11.06 3.33 -4.31
N LEU A 86 -11.28 3.32 -2.99
CA LEU A 86 -11.21 2.10 -2.19
C LEU A 86 -12.50 1.27 -2.29
N GLU A 87 -13.52 1.82 -2.89
CA GLU A 87 -14.81 1.14 -3.08
C GLU A 87 -14.79 0.35 -4.39
N ILE A 88 -14.21 -0.84 -4.35
CA ILE A 88 -14.04 -1.68 -5.52
C ILE A 88 -14.80 -3.00 -5.41
#